data_798dc547ab7ef5c263d9e1c5d68629bd
#
_entry.id   798dc547ab7ef5c263d9e1c5d68629bd
#
_cell.length_a   1.000
_cell.length_b   1.000
_cell.length_c   1.000
_cell.angle_alpha   90.00
_cell.angle_beta   90.00
_cell.angle_gamma   90.00
#
_symmetry.space_group_name_H-M   'P 1'
#
loop_
_entity.id
_entity.type
_entity.pdbx_description
1 polymer ?
#
loop_
_entity_poly.entity_id
_entity_poly.type
_entity_poly.pdbx_seq_one_letter_code
_entity_poly.pdbx_strand_id
1 'polypeptide(L)'
;MSTIIAFSGTHSTGKTTAFHEAVAALKRMYPNLHIGAVNELAEQCPLKILSAQNSSINLDSQRWIFSAQICAELEAMNRYDLVVTDRTVVDTIAYTIVGGFSPVARGMLEMIKTHVGVYDKIFFMKISPGLKVVANGFRDTNEVLRLKVEKVLWGLYQELGCKPDLWYGRRSLDNLLGNYSGRKKEVCPCA
;
A
#
# COMPACT_ATOMS: atom_id res chain seq x y z
N MET A 1 -1.04 -14.03 15.94
CA MET A 1 -1.50 -12.86 15.16
C MET A 1 -0.74 -12.86 13.85
N SER A 2 -1.41 -12.56 12.74
CA SER A 2 -0.81 -12.51 11.41
C SER A 2 0.16 -11.31 11.29
N THR A 3 1.22 -11.43 10.48
CA THR A 3 2.13 -10.34 10.15
C THR A 3 1.72 -9.73 8.82
N ILE A 4 1.67 -8.40 8.70
CA ILE A 4 1.44 -7.74 7.41
C ILE A 4 2.67 -6.97 6.96
N ILE A 5 3.10 -7.24 5.72
CA ILE A 5 4.14 -6.51 4.99
C ILE A 5 3.47 -5.77 3.83
N ALA A 6 3.59 -4.45 3.80
CA ALA A 6 2.94 -3.62 2.79
C ALA A 6 3.95 -2.92 1.87
N PHE A 7 3.60 -2.81 0.59
CA PHE A 7 4.28 -1.99 -0.38
C PHE A 7 3.46 -0.74 -0.67
N SER A 8 3.98 0.43 -0.37
CA SER A 8 3.30 1.72 -0.49
C SER A 8 4.06 2.69 -1.39
N GLY A 9 3.36 3.66 -1.95
CA GLY A 9 3.92 4.68 -2.84
C GLY A 9 2.95 5.04 -3.97
N THR A 10 3.23 6.11 -4.69
CA THR A 10 2.40 6.55 -5.82
C THR A 10 2.40 5.52 -6.96
N HIS A 11 1.49 5.69 -7.93
CA HIS A 11 1.44 4.78 -9.09
C HIS A 11 2.75 4.80 -9.91
N SER A 12 2.99 3.72 -10.65
CA SER A 12 4.15 3.55 -11.53
C SER A 12 5.52 3.70 -10.83
N THR A 13 5.65 3.24 -9.58
CA THR A 13 6.92 3.15 -8.84
C THR A 13 7.48 1.73 -8.77
N GLY A 14 6.83 0.75 -9.42
CA GLY A 14 7.26 -0.65 -9.42
C GLY A 14 6.76 -1.47 -8.21
N LYS A 15 5.78 -0.97 -7.44
CA LYS A 15 5.22 -1.68 -6.27
C LYS A 15 4.75 -3.08 -6.58
N THR A 16 3.91 -3.22 -7.58
CA THR A 16 3.33 -4.51 -7.98
C THR A 16 4.41 -5.54 -8.34
N THR A 17 5.47 -5.10 -9.02
CA THR A 17 6.63 -5.97 -9.31
C THR A 17 7.32 -6.41 -8.02
N ALA A 18 7.67 -5.46 -7.14
CA ALA A 18 8.33 -5.76 -5.87
C ALA A 18 7.46 -6.63 -4.96
N PHE A 19 6.15 -6.39 -4.93
CA PHE A 19 5.17 -7.20 -4.21
C PHE A 19 5.18 -8.66 -4.69
N HIS A 20 5.07 -8.90 -6.01
CA HIS A 20 5.10 -10.26 -6.56
C HIS A 20 6.43 -10.96 -6.31
N GLU A 21 7.55 -10.26 -6.44
CA GLU A 21 8.88 -10.79 -6.13
C GLU A 21 8.98 -11.18 -4.66
N ALA A 22 8.50 -10.33 -3.74
CA ALA A 22 8.50 -10.61 -2.30
C ALA A 22 7.62 -11.82 -1.96
N VAL A 23 6.40 -11.90 -2.48
CA VAL A 23 5.50 -13.05 -2.27
C VAL A 23 6.16 -14.34 -2.75
N ALA A 24 6.72 -14.34 -3.96
CA ALA A 24 7.37 -15.52 -4.54
C ALA A 24 8.61 -15.94 -3.75
N ALA A 25 9.42 -14.98 -3.31
CA ALA A 25 10.62 -15.24 -2.53
C ALA A 25 10.30 -15.78 -1.12
N LEU A 26 9.32 -15.18 -0.45
CA LEU A 26 8.86 -15.63 0.87
C LEU A 26 8.28 -17.04 0.81
N LYS A 27 7.45 -17.37 -0.18
CA LYS A 27 6.90 -18.72 -0.36
C LYS A 27 8.00 -19.78 -0.61
N ARG A 28 9.06 -19.42 -1.34
CA ARG A 28 10.20 -20.32 -1.55
C ARG A 28 11.04 -20.51 -0.28
N MET A 29 11.25 -19.42 0.46
CA MET A 29 12.10 -19.45 1.66
C MET A 29 11.41 -20.13 2.85
N TYR A 30 10.08 -19.95 2.95
CA TYR A 30 9.27 -20.43 4.07
C TYR A 30 8.10 -21.30 3.59
N PRO A 31 8.37 -22.51 3.06
CA PRO A 31 7.34 -23.36 2.43
C PRO A 31 6.25 -23.83 3.41
N ASN A 32 6.55 -23.84 4.71
CA ASN A 32 5.59 -24.25 5.75
C ASN A 32 4.76 -23.09 6.31
N LEU A 33 4.96 -21.86 5.82
CA LEU A 33 4.23 -20.68 6.27
C LEU A 33 3.06 -20.42 5.33
N HIS A 34 1.86 -20.23 5.87
CA HIS A 34 0.70 -19.84 5.08
C HIS A 34 0.81 -18.36 4.72
N ILE A 35 1.20 -18.06 3.48
CA ILE A 35 1.43 -16.72 2.99
C ILE A 35 0.30 -16.30 2.06
N GLY A 36 -0.45 -15.26 2.47
CA GLY A 36 -1.48 -14.59 1.69
C GLY A 36 -0.94 -13.39 0.92
N ALA A 37 -1.67 -13.00 -0.11
CA ALA A 37 -1.37 -11.83 -0.93
C ALA A 37 -2.66 -11.00 -1.13
N VAL A 38 -2.58 -9.70 -0.87
CA VAL A 38 -3.65 -8.74 -1.19
C VAL A 38 -3.15 -7.89 -2.36
N ASN A 39 -3.71 -8.14 -3.54
CA ASN A 39 -3.36 -7.43 -4.77
C ASN A 39 -3.92 -6.00 -4.77
N GLU A 40 -3.45 -5.15 -5.69
CA GLU A 40 -3.96 -3.79 -5.88
C GLU A 40 -5.46 -3.80 -6.18
N LEU A 41 -6.27 -3.26 -5.26
CA LEU A 41 -7.73 -3.29 -5.37
C LEU A 41 -8.28 -2.21 -6.31
N ALA A 42 -7.48 -1.21 -6.65
CA ALA A 42 -7.87 -0.23 -7.65
C ALA A 42 -8.18 -0.87 -9.01
N GLU A 43 -7.46 -1.93 -9.39
CA GLU A 43 -7.69 -2.68 -10.64
C GLU A 43 -9.00 -3.51 -10.60
N GLN A 44 -9.50 -3.82 -9.41
CA GLN A 44 -10.74 -4.56 -9.20
C GLN A 44 -11.96 -3.64 -8.98
N CYS A 45 -11.74 -2.33 -8.86
CA CYS A 45 -12.81 -1.38 -8.61
C CYS A 45 -13.79 -1.34 -9.79
N PRO A 46 -15.10 -1.60 -9.59
CA PRO A 46 -16.09 -1.58 -10.66
C PRO A 46 -16.43 -0.15 -11.12
N LEU A 47 -15.96 0.85 -10.37
CA LEU A 47 -16.22 2.27 -10.65
C LEU A 47 -15.05 2.87 -11.44
N LYS A 48 -15.34 3.88 -12.26
CA LYS A 48 -14.26 4.62 -12.96
C LYS A 48 -13.39 5.36 -11.95
N ILE A 49 -12.10 5.04 -11.93
CA ILE A 49 -11.14 5.63 -10.99
C ILE A 49 -10.88 7.10 -11.33
N LEU A 50 -10.82 7.44 -12.61
CA LEU A 50 -10.70 8.80 -13.10
C LEU A 50 -12.01 9.24 -13.75
N SER A 51 -12.43 10.48 -13.51
CA SER A 51 -13.57 11.02 -14.22
C SER A 51 -13.20 11.26 -15.69
N ALA A 52 -14.08 10.87 -16.61
CA ALA A 52 -13.84 10.95 -18.05
C ALA A 52 -13.63 12.38 -18.58
N GLN A 53 -14.01 13.39 -17.81
CA GLN A 53 -14.02 14.77 -18.27
C GLN A 53 -12.79 15.60 -17.90
N ASN A 54 -12.04 15.25 -16.83
CA ASN A 54 -10.93 16.08 -16.34
C ASN A 54 -9.76 15.30 -15.76
N SER A 55 -9.62 14.00 -15.99
CA SER A 55 -8.62 13.14 -15.29
C SER A 55 -8.63 13.33 -13.77
N SER A 56 -9.77 13.74 -13.21
CA SER A 56 -9.94 13.99 -11.79
C SER A 56 -10.25 12.67 -11.07
N ILE A 57 -9.71 12.53 -9.87
CA ILE A 57 -9.96 11.37 -9.01
C ILE A 57 -11.45 11.30 -8.66
N ASN A 58 -12.04 10.11 -8.82
CA ASN A 58 -13.44 9.88 -8.49
C ASN A 58 -13.58 9.50 -7.02
N LEU A 59 -14.37 10.25 -6.26
CA LEU A 59 -14.55 10.03 -4.82
C LEU A 59 -15.18 8.67 -4.49
N ASP A 60 -16.15 8.21 -5.27
CA ASP A 60 -16.84 6.96 -4.97
C ASP A 60 -15.93 5.76 -5.22
N SER A 61 -15.03 5.82 -6.22
CA SER A 61 -14.00 4.81 -6.38
C SER A 61 -13.02 4.81 -5.21
N GLN A 62 -12.62 5.97 -4.68
CA GLN A 62 -11.75 6.04 -3.50
C GLN A 62 -12.42 5.45 -2.25
N ARG A 63 -13.72 5.71 -2.05
CA ARG A 63 -14.50 5.09 -0.97
C ARG A 63 -14.54 3.57 -1.10
N TRP A 64 -14.79 3.09 -2.31
CA TRP A 64 -14.83 1.66 -2.58
C TRP A 64 -13.47 1.00 -2.32
N ILE A 65 -12.39 1.55 -2.89
CA ILE A 65 -11.03 1.02 -2.73
C ILE A 65 -10.62 1.00 -1.27
N PHE A 66 -10.89 2.08 -0.53
CA PHE A 66 -10.59 2.20 0.90
C PHE A 66 -11.26 1.08 1.72
N SER A 67 -12.56 0.90 1.51
CA SER A 67 -13.33 -0.12 2.23
C SER A 67 -12.90 -1.54 1.85
N ALA A 68 -12.68 -1.78 0.55
CA ALA A 68 -12.25 -3.07 0.04
C ALA A 68 -10.85 -3.46 0.56
N GLN A 69 -9.93 -2.49 0.67
CA GLN A 69 -8.59 -2.73 1.23
C GLN A 69 -8.67 -3.20 2.68
N ILE A 70 -9.42 -2.50 3.51
CA ILE A 70 -9.62 -2.90 4.93
C ILE A 70 -10.21 -4.31 5.01
N CYS A 71 -11.27 -4.60 4.27
CA CYS A 71 -11.91 -5.91 4.27
C CYS A 71 -10.94 -7.01 3.82
N ALA A 72 -10.22 -6.81 2.71
CA ALA A 72 -9.28 -7.79 2.18
C ALA A 72 -8.12 -8.08 3.14
N GLU A 73 -7.60 -7.04 3.82
CA GLU A 73 -6.54 -7.19 4.82
C GLU A 73 -7.04 -7.96 6.04
N LEU A 74 -8.21 -7.62 6.58
CA LEU A 74 -8.80 -8.32 7.73
C LEU A 74 -9.10 -9.80 7.40
N GLU A 75 -9.65 -10.08 6.21
CA GLU A 75 -9.87 -11.44 5.75
C GLU A 75 -8.58 -12.23 5.60
N ALA A 76 -7.55 -11.61 5.00
CA ALA A 76 -6.26 -12.24 4.83
C ALA A 76 -5.57 -12.52 6.17
N MET A 77 -5.62 -11.58 7.12
CA MET A 77 -5.09 -11.75 8.48
C MET A 77 -5.73 -12.91 9.23
N ASN A 78 -7.00 -13.19 8.95
CA ASN A 78 -7.72 -14.31 9.59
C ASN A 78 -7.33 -15.69 9.01
N ARG A 79 -6.78 -15.72 7.78
CA ARG A 79 -6.50 -16.97 7.04
C ARG A 79 -5.03 -17.33 6.94
N TYR A 80 -4.13 -16.33 7.04
CA TYR A 80 -2.71 -16.51 6.76
C TYR A 80 -1.84 -16.08 7.93
N ASP A 81 -0.69 -16.71 8.06
CA ASP A 81 0.31 -16.36 9.07
C ASP A 81 1.06 -15.08 8.71
N LEU A 82 1.31 -14.90 7.39
CA LEU A 82 1.94 -13.72 6.81
C LEU A 82 1.12 -13.24 5.64
N VAL A 83 0.84 -11.95 5.59
CA VAL A 83 0.17 -11.27 4.48
C VAL A 83 1.14 -10.28 3.84
N VAL A 84 1.21 -10.30 2.52
CA VAL A 84 1.87 -9.24 1.74
C VAL A 84 0.79 -8.47 1.00
N THR A 85 0.82 -7.14 1.06
CA THR A 85 -0.18 -6.30 0.40
C THR A 85 0.44 -5.30 -0.59
N ASP A 86 -0.15 -5.21 -1.79
CA ASP A 86 0.17 -4.18 -2.78
C ASP A 86 -0.72 -2.96 -2.50
N ARG A 87 -0.22 -2.00 -1.80
CA ARG A 87 -0.75 -0.79 -1.18
C ARG A 87 -1.17 -0.97 0.28
N THR A 88 -1.33 0.18 0.92
CA THR A 88 -1.95 0.33 2.24
C THR A 88 -3.22 1.16 2.12
N VAL A 89 -4.03 1.17 3.15
CA VAL A 89 -5.19 2.08 3.24
C VAL A 89 -4.77 3.55 3.19
N VAL A 90 -3.55 3.88 3.61
CA VAL A 90 -3.00 5.25 3.60
C VAL A 90 -2.79 5.76 2.16
N ASP A 91 -2.45 4.86 1.23
CA ASP A 91 -2.31 5.21 -0.20
C ASP A 91 -3.64 5.81 -0.72
N THR A 92 -4.76 5.18 -0.44
CA THR A 92 -6.09 5.66 -0.88
C THR A 92 -6.44 7.01 -0.27
N ILE A 93 -6.09 7.24 1.00
CA ILE A 93 -6.31 8.55 1.65
C ILE A 93 -5.50 9.64 0.96
N ALA A 94 -4.25 9.37 0.59
CA ALA A 94 -3.42 10.33 -0.14
C ALA A 94 -4.04 10.72 -1.49
N TYR A 95 -4.55 9.74 -2.26
CA TYR A 95 -5.29 10.02 -3.50
C TYR A 95 -6.57 10.82 -3.24
N THR A 96 -7.30 10.52 -2.17
CA THR A 96 -8.53 11.24 -1.80
C THR A 96 -8.23 12.72 -1.48
N ILE A 97 -7.14 13.01 -0.76
CA ILE A 97 -6.69 14.38 -0.48
C ILE A 97 -6.32 15.10 -1.76
N VAL A 98 -5.49 14.49 -2.61
CA VAL A 98 -5.03 15.09 -3.86
C VAL A 98 -6.18 15.29 -4.85
N GLY A 99 -7.22 14.46 -4.77
CA GLY A 99 -8.47 14.62 -5.50
C GLY A 99 -9.35 15.79 -5.04
N GLY A 100 -8.95 16.50 -3.98
CA GLY A 100 -9.69 17.64 -3.45
C GLY A 100 -10.76 17.29 -2.40
N PHE A 101 -10.81 16.04 -1.92
CA PHE A 101 -11.83 15.55 -1.00
C PHE A 101 -11.34 15.50 0.46
N SER A 102 -10.62 16.53 0.89
CA SER A 102 -9.99 16.60 2.22
C SER A 102 -10.93 16.31 3.40
N PRO A 103 -12.19 16.75 3.41
CA PRO A 103 -13.11 16.39 4.52
C PRO A 103 -13.37 14.89 4.62
N VAL A 104 -13.55 14.20 3.48
CA VAL A 104 -13.74 12.74 3.44
C VAL A 104 -12.47 12.01 3.84
N ALA A 105 -11.32 12.44 3.31
CA ALA A 105 -10.01 11.88 3.65
C ALA A 105 -9.72 11.99 5.14
N ARG A 106 -10.14 13.07 5.81
CA ARG A 106 -10.00 13.23 7.26
C ARG A 106 -10.82 12.20 8.03
N GLY A 107 -12.06 11.93 7.59
CA GLY A 107 -12.87 10.85 8.17
C GLY A 107 -12.24 9.47 7.98
N MET A 108 -11.69 9.20 6.79
CA MET A 108 -10.94 7.96 6.53
C MET A 108 -9.70 7.86 7.44
N LEU A 109 -8.96 8.96 7.63
CA LEU A 109 -7.78 8.99 8.49
C LEU A 109 -8.12 8.65 9.95
N GLU A 110 -9.22 9.20 10.47
CA GLU A 110 -9.69 8.85 11.83
C GLU A 110 -10.04 7.36 11.95
N MET A 111 -10.70 6.79 10.95
CA MET A 111 -11.04 5.36 10.94
C MET A 111 -9.82 4.45 11.00
N ILE A 112 -8.71 4.83 10.33
CA ILE A 112 -7.54 3.95 10.23
C ILE A 112 -6.55 4.08 11.38
N LYS A 113 -6.72 5.00 12.31
CA LYS A 113 -5.79 5.17 13.45
C LYS A 113 -5.56 3.87 14.22
N THR A 114 -6.59 3.04 14.34
CA THR A 114 -6.50 1.71 14.96
C THR A 114 -6.06 0.63 13.95
N HIS A 115 -6.35 0.82 12.66
CA HIS A 115 -6.01 -0.15 11.63
C HIS A 115 -4.55 -0.08 11.19
N VAL A 116 -3.95 1.12 11.16
CA VAL A 116 -2.58 1.29 10.65
C VAL A 116 -1.54 0.48 11.45
N GLY A 117 -1.83 0.16 12.69
CA GLY A 117 -1.00 -0.71 13.54
C GLY A 117 -0.94 -2.18 13.11
N VAL A 118 -1.76 -2.61 12.13
CA VAL A 118 -1.69 -3.98 11.60
C VAL A 118 -0.48 -4.20 10.68
N TYR A 119 0.10 -3.13 10.14
CA TYR A 119 1.27 -3.22 9.27
C TYR A 119 2.55 -3.37 10.12
N ASP A 120 3.10 -4.56 10.17
CA ASP A 120 4.38 -4.82 10.85
C ASP A 120 5.57 -4.21 10.08
N LYS A 121 5.42 -4.09 8.75
CA LYS A 121 6.43 -3.51 7.87
C LYS A 121 5.79 -2.81 6.69
N ILE A 122 6.22 -1.58 6.43
CA ILE A 122 5.81 -0.83 5.25
C ILE A 122 7.07 -0.50 4.44
N PHE A 123 7.10 -0.90 3.18
CA PHE A 123 8.12 -0.49 2.22
C PHE A 123 7.59 0.64 1.36
N PHE A 124 8.24 1.79 1.44
CA PHE A 124 7.89 2.96 0.65
C PHE A 124 8.73 3.02 -0.63
N MET A 125 8.03 3.05 -1.75
CA MET A 125 8.65 3.09 -3.07
C MET A 125 8.57 4.51 -3.63
N LYS A 126 9.69 5.21 -3.60
CA LYS A 126 9.81 6.57 -4.16
C LYS A 126 9.78 6.55 -5.69
N ILE A 127 9.35 7.67 -6.26
CA ILE A 127 9.51 7.93 -7.69
C ILE A 127 10.99 7.86 -8.04
N SER A 128 11.35 6.95 -8.94
CA SER A 128 12.73 6.87 -9.45
C SER A 128 12.89 7.76 -10.68
N PRO A 129 13.96 8.58 -10.74
CA PRO A 129 14.27 9.35 -11.93
C PRO A 129 14.40 8.43 -13.15
N GLY A 130 13.75 8.78 -14.25
CA GLY A 130 13.82 8.02 -15.51
C GLY A 130 12.82 6.87 -15.66
N LEU A 131 12.05 6.52 -14.64
CA LEU A 131 10.97 5.53 -14.78
C LEU A 131 9.78 6.18 -15.50
N LYS A 132 9.63 5.83 -16.80
CA LYS A 132 8.50 6.33 -17.60
C LYS A 132 7.18 5.73 -17.12
N VAL A 133 6.17 6.57 -17.00
CA VAL A 133 4.80 6.11 -16.73
C VAL A 133 4.25 5.44 -17.99
N VAL A 134 3.87 4.17 -17.87
CA VAL A 134 3.16 3.48 -18.94
C VAL A 134 1.67 3.66 -18.73
N ALA A 135 1.00 4.27 -19.69
CA ALA A 135 -0.46 4.39 -19.68
C ALA A 135 -1.08 3.00 -19.88
N ASN A 136 -1.85 2.53 -18.91
CA ASN A 136 -2.57 1.25 -18.99
C ASN A 136 -4.09 1.42 -18.86
N GLY A 137 -4.61 2.62 -19.18
CA GLY A 137 -6.04 2.95 -19.08
C GLY A 137 -6.56 3.27 -17.66
N PHE A 138 -5.83 2.85 -16.61
CA PHE A 138 -6.18 3.10 -15.20
C PHE A 138 -5.21 4.09 -14.53
N ARG A 139 -4.07 4.37 -15.15
CA ARG A 139 -2.99 5.21 -14.59
C ARG A 139 -2.93 6.54 -15.30
N ASP A 140 -3.00 7.61 -14.52
CA ASP A 140 -2.73 8.95 -15.03
C ASP A 140 -1.23 9.07 -15.35
N THR A 141 -0.91 9.61 -16.51
CA THR A 141 0.48 9.90 -16.94
C THR A 141 1.00 11.22 -16.37
N ASN A 142 0.18 11.92 -15.57
CA ASN A 142 0.50 13.22 -15.02
C ASN A 142 1.55 13.12 -13.90
N GLU A 143 2.76 13.53 -14.20
CA GLU A 143 3.88 13.51 -13.26
C GLU A 143 3.65 14.44 -12.06
N VAL A 144 2.94 15.56 -12.25
CA VAL A 144 2.58 16.48 -11.17
C VAL A 144 1.66 15.80 -10.16
N LEU A 145 0.72 15.00 -10.63
CA LEU A 145 -0.16 14.20 -9.75
C LEU A 145 0.66 13.19 -8.93
N ARG A 146 1.59 12.49 -9.57
CA ARG A 146 2.46 11.51 -8.90
C ARG A 146 3.25 12.14 -7.76
N LEU A 147 3.90 13.27 -8.03
CA LEU A 147 4.70 14.01 -7.04
C LEU A 147 3.85 14.52 -5.88
N LYS A 148 2.63 15.04 -6.17
CA LYS A 148 1.70 15.47 -5.13
C LYS A 148 1.27 14.30 -4.24
N VAL A 149 0.92 13.16 -4.83
CA VAL A 149 0.53 11.97 -4.07
C VAL A 149 1.69 11.46 -3.22
N GLU A 150 2.90 11.38 -3.76
CA GLU A 150 4.08 10.94 -3.00
C GLU A 150 4.32 11.84 -1.78
N LYS A 151 4.27 13.16 -1.96
CA LYS A 151 4.47 14.13 -0.87
C LYS A 151 3.39 14.01 0.21
N VAL A 152 2.12 13.91 -0.18
CA VAL A 152 0.99 13.78 0.74
C VAL A 152 1.10 12.47 1.50
N LEU A 153 1.35 11.36 0.79
CA LEU A 153 1.45 10.02 1.37
C LEU A 153 2.59 9.95 2.41
N TRP A 154 3.75 10.51 2.11
CA TRP A 154 4.85 10.57 3.06
C TRP A 154 4.50 11.38 4.31
N GLY A 155 3.81 12.53 4.13
CA GLY A 155 3.32 13.35 5.25
C GLY A 155 2.31 12.63 6.13
N LEU A 156 1.40 11.84 5.53
CA LEU A 156 0.42 11.03 6.27
C LEU A 156 1.10 9.96 7.15
N TYR A 157 2.14 9.30 6.65
CA TYR A 157 2.89 8.35 7.46
C TYR A 157 3.56 9.02 8.67
N GLN A 158 4.09 10.23 8.49
CA GLN A 158 4.66 11.00 9.60
C GLN A 158 3.57 11.39 10.62
N GLU A 159 2.41 11.86 10.16
CA GLU A 159 1.26 12.20 11.01
C GLU A 159 0.76 11.00 11.83
N LEU A 160 0.74 9.81 11.22
CA LEU A 160 0.33 8.55 11.86
C LEU A 160 1.43 7.93 12.74
N GLY A 161 2.61 8.55 12.84
CA GLY A 161 3.74 8.01 13.59
C GLY A 161 4.39 6.76 12.96
N CYS A 162 4.00 6.43 11.71
CA CYS A 162 4.58 5.31 10.97
C CYS A 162 5.95 5.66 10.42
N LYS A 163 6.85 4.68 10.37
CA LYS A 163 8.20 4.82 9.81
C LYS A 163 8.43 3.83 8.68
N PRO A 164 7.94 4.12 7.46
CA PRO A 164 8.17 3.24 6.33
C PRO A 164 9.65 3.16 5.98
N ASP A 165 10.13 1.96 5.65
CA ASP A 165 11.46 1.77 5.09
C ASP A 165 11.46 2.05 3.60
N LEU A 166 12.52 2.67 3.10
CA LEU A 166 12.66 2.86 1.66
C LEU A 166 13.00 1.52 0.99
N TRP A 167 12.33 1.25 -0.13
CA TRP A 167 12.61 0.08 -0.93
C TRP A 167 13.79 0.32 -1.89
N TYR A 168 14.79 -0.53 -1.81
CA TYR A 168 16.01 -0.51 -2.64
C TYR A 168 16.17 -1.81 -3.44
N GLY A 169 15.08 -2.32 -3.99
CA GLY A 169 15.10 -3.52 -4.83
C GLY A 169 15.64 -4.75 -4.11
N ARG A 170 16.54 -5.48 -4.75
CA ARG A 170 17.08 -6.74 -4.24
C ARG A 170 17.63 -6.66 -2.82
N ARG A 171 18.33 -5.57 -2.48
CA ARG A 171 18.86 -5.36 -1.12
C ARG A 171 17.76 -5.37 -0.05
N SER A 172 16.64 -4.70 -0.31
CA SER A 172 15.51 -4.69 0.63
C SER A 172 14.83 -6.04 0.72
N LEU A 173 14.74 -6.78 -0.40
CA LEU A 173 14.21 -8.13 -0.44
C LEU A 173 15.08 -9.08 0.38
N ASP A 174 16.39 -9.06 0.20
CA ASP A 174 17.32 -9.92 0.94
C ASP A 174 17.28 -9.62 2.45
N ASN A 175 17.18 -8.34 2.84
CA ASN A 175 16.99 -7.94 4.23
C ASN A 175 15.64 -8.42 4.79
N LEU A 176 14.55 -8.34 4.00
CA LEU A 176 13.25 -8.86 4.39
C LEU A 176 13.33 -10.37 4.67
N LEU A 177 13.93 -11.13 3.76
CA LEU A 177 14.07 -12.58 3.88
C LEU A 177 14.95 -12.98 5.07
N GLY A 178 16.08 -12.29 5.28
CA GLY A 178 17.01 -12.59 6.39
C GLY A 178 16.45 -12.27 7.78
N ASN A 179 15.57 -11.25 7.87
CA ASN A 179 14.99 -10.82 9.14
C ASN A 179 13.69 -11.55 9.51
N TYR A 180 13.08 -12.26 8.58
CA TYR A 180 11.82 -12.97 8.81
C TYR A 180 11.99 -14.36 9.42
N SER A 181 13.14 -14.69 10.02
CA SER A 181 13.39 -15.97 10.67
C SER A 181 12.51 -16.15 11.92
N GLY A 182 11.19 -16.34 11.72
CA GLY A 182 10.31 -16.92 12.74
C GLY A 182 10.11 -16.13 14.04
N ARG A 183 10.20 -14.79 14.01
CA ARG A 183 9.94 -13.99 15.21
C ARG A 183 8.47 -14.06 15.59
N LYS A 184 8.18 -14.74 16.70
CA LYS A 184 7.01 -14.45 17.51
C LYS A 184 7.08 -12.97 17.90
N LYS A 185 6.01 -12.21 17.65
CA LYS A 185 5.89 -10.77 17.88
C LYS A 185 6.54 -10.30 19.18
N GLU A 186 7.46 -9.36 19.06
CA GLU A 186 7.57 -8.27 20.03
C GLU A 186 6.55 -7.21 19.60
N VAL A 187 5.59 -6.96 20.45
CA VAL A 187 4.50 -6.01 20.24
C VAL A 187 5.10 -4.62 20.07
N CYS A 188 4.79 -3.95 18.96
CA CYS A 188 5.11 -2.54 18.77
C CYS A 188 4.46 -1.73 19.91
N PRO A 189 5.16 -0.81 20.60
CA PRO A 189 4.65 -0.10 21.77
C PRO A 189 3.73 1.08 21.43
N CYS A 190 2.93 0.98 20.39
CA CYS A 190 1.96 1.98 19.97
C CYS A 190 0.54 1.40 20.08
N ALA A 191 0.14 0.97 21.28
CA ALA A 191 -1.25 0.71 21.63
C ALA A 191 -1.61 1.59 22.85
#